data_b63b0dcb92053bacaffb502b1195bc0c
#
_entry.id   b63b0dcb92053bacaffb502b1195bc0c
#
_cell.length_a   1.000
_cell.length_b   1.000
_cell.length_c   1.000
_cell.angle_alpha   90.00
_cell.angle_beta   90.00
_cell.angle_gamma   90.00
#
_symmetry.space_group_name_H-M   'P 1'
#
loop_
_entity.id
_entity.type
_entity.pdbx_description
1 polymer ?
#
loop_
_entity_poly.entity_id
_entity_poly.type
_entity_poly.pdbx_seq_one_letter_code
_entity_poly.pdbx_strand_id
1 'polypeptide(L)'
;MTLPLNLKFALVKEGAIFVGEDKGGWIYASQRPKHEVRTPNFYIMPNVLSRNELSEILDFELSDGEDHRWSRERLNVLLQILNDSIGVLIPDLDDSKKWEVRPPTQGEWHKANRDATINKTLGSKEILADAVTPNFRGAMMDSRPKTFDGFGPMKWHTATMEIHPKNINIHALSSAPMDRENDGLSLRLVISPVRDGPPVAVPKQANLRRNILDELVWISVFGIIPSFAIPWLRGMGDYIYSGWANLLFGGLCFGFVTGAFWRPKRPTIYFDDGEVLE
;
A
#
# COMPACT_ATOMS: atom_id res chain seq x y z
N MET A 1 -13.62 11.61 -32.59
CA MET A 1 -14.43 10.52 -32.04
C MET A 1 -15.00 11.04 -30.74
N THR A 2 -16.28 11.37 -30.68
CA THR A 2 -16.93 11.84 -29.44
C THR A 2 -17.30 10.58 -28.67
N LEU A 3 -16.57 10.28 -27.61
CA LEU A 3 -16.91 9.20 -26.69
C LEU A 3 -18.25 9.54 -26.03
N PRO A 4 -19.32 8.74 -26.18
CA PRO A 4 -20.57 8.91 -25.46
C PRO A 4 -20.39 8.36 -24.03
N LEU A 5 -19.35 8.82 -23.31
CA LEU A 5 -18.99 8.25 -22.03
C LEU A 5 -19.75 8.93 -20.90
N ASN A 6 -20.67 8.22 -20.29
CA ASN A 6 -21.32 8.65 -19.05
C ASN A 6 -20.61 8.04 -17.82
N LEU A 7 -19.28 8.13 -17.76
CA LEU A 7 -18.53 7.71 -16.59
C LEU A 7 -18.82 8.68 -15.44
N LYS A 8 -19.23 8.14 -14.31
CA LYS A 8 -19.54 8.94 -13.11
C LYS A 8 -18.31 9.02 -12.22
N PHE A 9 -17.84 10.24 -11.98
CA PHE A 9 -16.77 10.51 -11.04
C PHE A 9 -17.31 11.32 -9.85
N ALA A 10 -16.84 11.03 -8.66
CA ALA A 10 -17.14 11.75 -7.43
C ALA A 10 -15.89 12.49 -6.96
N LEU A 11 -16.05 13.75 -6.56
CA LEU A 11 -14.96 14.55 -6.00
C LEU A 11 -14.61 14.06 -4.60
N VAL A 12 -13.34 13.77 -4.38
CA VAL A 12 -12.73 13.54 -3.07
C VAL A 12 -11.90 14.78 -2.72
N LYS A 13 -12.22 15.42 -1.60
CA LYS A 13 -11.51 16.62 -1.15
C LYS A 13 -10.11 16.26 -0.67
N GLU A 14 -9.20 17.22 -0.85
CA GLU A 14 -7.84 17.14 -0.35
C GLU A 14 -7.77 16.78 1.14
N GLY A 15 -6.68 16.16 1.55
CA GLY A 15 -6.45 15.83 2.96
C GLY A 15 -5.41 14.76 3.17
N ALA A 16 -5.15 14.46 4.42
CA ALA A 16 -4.19 13.45 4.82
C ALA A 16 -4.85 12.13 5.20
N ILE A 17 -4.18 11.04 4.89
CA ILE A 17 -4.53 9.67 5.29
C ILE A 17 -3.26 8.96 5.77
N PHE A 18 -3.39 8.07 6.74
CA PHE A 18 -2.28 7.23 7.16
C PHE A 18 -2.37 5.87 6.48
N VAL A 19 -1.25 5.46 5.91
CA VAL A 19 -1.08 4.17 5.23
C VAL A 19 0.00 3.37 5.95
N GLY A 20 -0.21 2.05 6.03
CA GLY A 20 0.72 1.16 6.72
C GLY A 20 0.40 0.94 8.18
N GLU A 21 1.34 0.23 8.87
CA GLU A 21 1.13 -0.25 10.23
C GLU A 21 2.30 0.21 11.13
N ASP A 22 1.98 0.67 12.32
CA ASP A 22 2.97 1.09 13.34
C ASP A 22 3.38 -0.04 14.30
N LYS A 23 2.74 -1.21 14.23
CA LYS A 23 3.05 -2.35 15.09
C LYS A 23 4.49 -2.80 14.93
N GLY A 24 5.17 -3.02 16.06
CA GLY A 24 6.60 -3.30 16.08
C GLY A 24 7.00 -4.74 15.72
N GLY A 25 6.08 -5.71 15.77
CA GLY A 25 6.37 -7.12 15.51
C GLY A 25 6.87 -7.38 14.08
N TRP A 26 7.69 -8.41 13.90
CA TRP A 26 8.28 -8.74 12.60
C TRP A 26 7.25 -9.16 11.56
N ILE A 27 6.14 -9.76 11.98
CA ILE A 27 5.02 -10.14 11.10
C ILE A 27 4.40 -8.94 10.37
N TYR A 28 4.60 -7.72 10.87
CA TYR A 28 4.12 -6.48 10.25
C TYR A 28 5.19 -5.79 9.38
N ALA A 29 6.34 -6.41 9.15
CA ALA A 29 7.46 -5.78 8.46
C ALA A 29 7.14 -5.31 7.05
N SER A 30 6.32 -6.06 6.31
CA SER A 30 5.86 -5.69 4.95
C SER A 30 4.89 -4.51 4.92
N GLN A 31 4.23 -4.22 6.07
CA GLN A 31 3.26 -3.13 6.18
C GLN A 31 3.86 -1.86 6.81
N ARG A 32 5.17 -1.80 6.96
CA ARG A 32 5.89 -0.68 7.60
C ARG A 32 6.76 0.10 6.63
N PRO A 33 7.08 1.34 6.97
CA PRO A 33 6.56 2.15 8.08
C PRO A 33 5.15 2.66 7.83
N LYS A 34 4.41 2.92 8.90
CA LYS A 34 3.20 3.74 8.82
C LYS A 34 3.61 5.16 8.45
N HIS A 35 2.94 5.76 7.49
CA HIS A 35 3.27 7.08 6.99
C HIS A 35 2.03 7.86 6.59
N GLU A 36 2.15 9.17 6.64
CA GLU A 36 1.14 10.09 6.15
C GLU A 36 1.21 10.21 4.63
N VAL A 37 0.06 10.17 3.96
CA VAL A 37 -0.07 10.48 2.54
C VAL A 37 -1.02 11.67 2.39
N ARG A 38 -0.57 12.75 1.75
CA ARG A 38 -1.38 13.92 1.44
C ARG A 38 -1.91 13.84 0.01
N THR A 39 -3.23 13.73 -0.09
CA THR A 39 -3.92 13.70 -1.37
C THR A 39 -4.40 15.10 -1.76
N PRO A 40 -4.33 15.49 -3.05
CA PRO A 40 -5.00 16.68 -3.56
C PRO A 40 -6.52 16.47 -3.61
N ASN A 41 -7.24 17.47 -4.09
CA ASN A 41 -8.56 17.23 -4.67
C ASN A 41 -8.40 16.33 -5.90
N PHE A 42 -9.15 15.24 -5.96
CA PHE A 42 -9.17 14.33 -7.10
C PHE A 42 -10.57 13.77 -7.31
N TYR A 43 -10.82 13.24 -8.49
CA TYR A 43 -12.09 12.59 -8.82
C TYR A 43 -11.88 11.09 -8.92
N ILE A 44 -12.81 10.31 -8.39
CA ILE A 44 -12.74 8.85 -8.40
C ILE A 44 -14.06 8.24 -8.84
N MET A 45 -14.02 7.16 -9.58
CA MET A 45 -15.23 6.38 -9.87
C MET A 45 -15.73 5.72 -8.59
N PRO A 46 -17.02 5.93 -8.19
CA PRO A 46 -17.60 5.22 -7.05
C PRO A 46 -17.61 3.71 -7.23
N ASN A 47 -17.86 3.23 -8.45
CA ASN A 47 -17.86 1.82 -8.81
C ASN A 47 -16.62 1.46 -9.64
N VAL A 48 -16.25 0.20 -9.66
CA VAL A 48 -15.29 -0.31 -10.64
C VAL A 48 -15.90 -0.23 -12.05
N LEU A 49 -15.04 -0.13 -13.04
CA LEU A 49 -15.43 -0.06 -14.45
C LEU A 49 -16.22 -1.30 -14.83
N SER A 50 -17.41 -1.11 -15.35
CA SER A 50 -18.29 -2.18 -15.80
C SER A 50 -17.96 -2.63 -17.23
N ARG A 51 -18.43 -3.83 -17.58
CA ARG A 51 -18.29 -4.38 -18.95
C ARG A 51 -18.83 -3.45 -20.03
N ASN A 52 -20.01 -2.87 -19.80
CA ASN A 52 -20.64 -1.98 -20.76
C ASN A 52 -19.81 -0.71 -20.97
N GLU A 53 -19.36 -0.07 -19.89
CA GLU A 53 -18.50 1.10 -19.95
C GLU A 53 -17.18 0.78 -20.67
N LEU A 54 -16.58 -0.38 -20.39
CA LEU A 54 -15.35 -0.80 -21.04
C LEU A 54 -15.56 -1.08 -22.55
N SER A 55 -16.67 -1.71 -22.93
CA SER A 55 -17.03 -1.93 -24.34
C SER A 55 -17.23 -0.62 -25.09
N GLU A 56 -17.87 0.38 -24.47
CA GLU A 56 -18.03 1.71 -25.05
C GLU A 56 -16.70 2.43 -25.28
N ILE A 57 -15.77 2.33 -24.30
CA ILE A 57 -14.45 2.97 -24.41
C ILE A 57 -13.60 2.34 -25.50
N LEU A 58 -13.62 1.01 -25.60
CA LEU A 58 -12.79 0.25 -26.52
C LEU A 58 -13.42 0.10 -27.92
N ASP A 59 -14.68 0.51 -28.07
CA ASP A 59 -15.46 0.42 -29.32
C ASP A 59 -15.57 -1.01 -29.88
N PHE A 60 -15.67 -2.01 -28.99
CA PHE A 60 -15.97 -3.39 -29.36
C PHE A 60 -16.72 -4.14 -28.25
N GLU A 61 -17.48 -5.17 -28.61
CA GLU A 61 -18.19 -6.02 -27.66
C GLU A 61 -17.21 -6.95 -26.93
N LEU A 62 -17.33 -6.99 -25.60
CA LEU A 62 -16.56 -7.86 -24.73
C LEU A 62 -17.30 -9.16 -24.44
N SER A 63 -16.59 -10.28 -24.45
CA SER A 63 -17.09 -11.58 -24.00
C SER A 63 -17.27 -11.63 -22.47
N ASP A 64 -17.91 -12.67 -21.96
CA ASP A 64 -18.09 -12.86 -20.53
C ASP A 64 -16.75 -13.01 -19.82
N GLY A 65 -16.55 -12.22 -18.76
CA GLY A 65 -15.33 -12.19 -17.95
C GLY A 65 -14.16 -11.39 -18.52
N GLU A 66 -14.27 -10.83 -19.71
CA GLU A 66 -13.22 -10.00 -20.30
C GLU A 66 -13.04 -8.65 -19.58
N ASP A 67 -14.06 -8.14 -18.92
CA ASP A 67 -14.00 -6.93 -18.08
C ASP A 67 -13.14 -7.10 -16.83
N HIS A 68 -12.87 -8.35 -16.43
CA HIS A 68 -11.97 -8.70 -15.32
C HIS A 68 -10.59 -9.21 -15.77
N ARG A 69 -10.32 -9.19 -17.09
CA ARG A 69 -9.09 -9.68 -17.68
C ARG A 69 -8.18 -8.54 -18.09
N TRP A 70 -7.07 -8.40 -17.39
CA TRP A 70 -6.17 -7.25 -17.53
C TRP A 70 -4.73 -7.66 -17.78
N SER A 71 -4.09 -6.95 -18.71
CA SER A 71 -2.66 -6.91 -18.93
C SER A 71 -2.18 -5.46 -18.92
N ARG A 72 -0.87 -5.26 -18.80
CA ARG A 72 -0.29 -3.90 -18.86
C ARG A 72 -0.57 -3.20 -20.19
N GLU A 73 -0.50 -3.96 -21.27
CA GLU A 73 -0.77 -3.43 -22.61
C GLU A 73 -2.20 -2.94 -22.73
N ARG A 74 -3.17 -3.77 -22.35
CA ARG A 74 -4.59 -3.41 -22.40
C ARG A 74 -4.91 -2.21 -21.49
N LEU A 75 -4.33 -2.18 -20.30
CA LEU A 75 -4.48 -1.05 -19.40
C LEU A 75 -3.92 0.24 -20.00
N ASN A 76 -2.72 0.19 -20.60
CA ASN A 76 -2.10 1.37 -21.21
C ASN A 76 -2.92 1.91 -22.39
N VAL A 77 -3.45 1.05 -23.25
CA VAL A 77 -4.33 1.46 -24.37
C VAL A 77 -5.57 2.18 -23.84
N LEU A 78 -6.24 1.60 -22.84
CA LEU A 78 -7.40 2.22 -22.21
C LEU A 78 -7.07 3.59 -21.61
N LEU A 79 -5.98 3.67 -20.84
CA LEU A 79 -5.58 4.92 -20.20
C LEU A 79 -5.19 5.99 -21.21
N GLN A 80 -4.60 5.63 -22.34
CA GLN A 80 -4.29 6.58 -23.42
C GLN A 80 -5.58 7.17 -23.99
N ILE A 81 -6.56 6.34 -24.37
CA ILE A 81 -7.86 6.80 -24.88
C ILE A 81 -8.53 7.77 -23.91
N LEU A 82 -8.54 7.42 -22.62
CA LEU A 82 -9.18 8.25 -21.59
C LEU A 82 -8.43 9.56 -21.33
N ASN A 83 -7.11 9.56 -21.35
CA ASN A 83 -6.30 10.77 -21.16
C ASN A 83 -6.46 11.73 -22.34
N ASP A 84 -6.59 11.22 -23.57
CA ASP A 84 -6.86 12.05 -24.75
C ASP A 84 -8.26 12.71 -24.71
N SER A 85 -9.16 12.17 -23.87
CA SER A 85 -10.56 12.60 -23.75
C SER A 85 -10.92 13.21 -22.40
N ILE A 86 -9.93 13.61 -21.59
CA ILE A 86 -10.12 14.01 -20.19
C ILE A 86 -11.08 15.19 -20.00
N GLY A 87 -11.06 16.17 -20.93
CA GLY A 87 -11.97 17.32 -20.92
C GLY A 87 -13.43 16.97 -21.18
N VAL A 88 -13.70 15.80 -21.78
CA VAL A 88 -15.06 15.27 -21.95
C VAL A 88 -15.56 14.56 -20.70
N LEU A 89 -14.65 13.92 -19.96
CA LEU A 89 -14.97 13.18 -18.74
C LEU A 89 -15.43 14.11 -17.61
N ILE A 90 -14.78 15.24 -17.45
CA ILE A 90 -15.14 16.27 -16.47
C ILE A 90 -14.94 17.65 -17.12
N PRO A 91 -16.01 18.28 -17.59
CA PRO A 91 -15.93 19.58 -18.30
C PRO A 91 -15.44 20.74 -17.42
N ASP A 92 -15.65 20.65 -16.11
CA ASP A 92 -15.33 21.73 -15.15
C ASP A 92 -13.97 21.51 -14.44
N LEU A 93 -13.03 20.83 -15.08
CA LEU A 93 -11.67 20.70 -14.54
C LEU A 93 -10.95 22.05 -14.54
N ASP A 94 -10.16 22.28 -13.51
CA ASP A 94 -9.30 23.44 -13.37
C ASP A 94 -8.20 23.42 -14.47
N ASP A 95 -8.34 24.27 -15.49
CA ASP A 95 -7.42 24.37 -16.61
C ASP A 95 -6.00 24.83 -16.22
N SER A 96 -5.84 25.39 -15.02
CA SER A 96 -4.52 25.78 -14.51
C SER A 96 -3.64 24.58 -14.14
N LYS A 97 -4.22 23.38 -14.05
CA LYS A 97 -3.55 22.15 -13.67
C LYS A 97 -3.58 21.13 -14.80
N LYS A 98 -2.49 20.40 -14.93
CA LYS A 98 -2.48 19.21 -15.78
C LYS A 98 -3.10 18.04 -15.02
N TRP A 99 -4.05 17.37 -15.64
CA TRP A 99 -4.75 16.22 -15.07
C TRP A 99 -4.38 14.93 -15.79
N GLU A 100 -4.48 13.80 -15.08
CA GLU A 100 -4.27 12.47 -15.63
C GLU A 100 -5.34 11.48 -15.17
N VAL A 101 -5.74 10.59 -16.09
CA VAL A 101 -6.58 9.43 -15.78
C VAL A 101 -5.69 8.23 -15.54
N ARG A 102 -5.87 7.56 -14.40
CA ARG A 102 -5.13 6.36 -14.05
C ARG A 102 -5.87 5.52 -12.99
N PRO A 103 -5.40 4.31 -12.63
CA PRO A 103 -5.84 3.65 -11.42
C PRO A 103 -5.52 4.50 -10.18
N PRO A 104 -6.25 4.35 -9.07
CA PRO A 104 -5.92 5.05 -7.82
C PRO A 104 -4.58 4.60 -7.26
N THR A 105 -3.87 5.50 -6.58
CA THR A 105 -2.80 5.10 -5.68
C THR A 105 -3.39 4.50 -4.41
N GLN A 106 -2.56 3.80 -3.64
CA GLN A 106 -2.99 3.25 -2.35
C GLN A 106 -3.53 4.37 -1.43
N GLY A 107 -2.88 5.53 -1.40
CA GLY A 107 -3.32 6.68 -0.61
C GLY A 107 -4.69 7.20 -1.04
N GLU A 108 -4.90 7.39 -2.34
CA GLU A 108 -6.19 7.84 -2.90
C GLU A 108 -7.30 6.83 -2.65
N TRP A 109 -7.02 5.53 -2.82
CA TRP A 109 -7.99 4.48 -2.54
C TRP A 109 -8.42 4.48 -1.05
N HIS A 110 -7.46 4.54 -0.12
CA HIS A 110 -7.75 4.58 1.31
C HIS A 110 -8.51 5.86 1.71
N LYS A 111 -8.15 7.01 1.11
CA LYS A 111 -8.84 8.29 1.35
C LYS A 111 -10.30 8.21 0.91
N ALA A 112 -10.55 7.75 -0.32
CA ALA A 112 -11.89 7.60 -0.88
C ALA A 112 -12.73 6.56 -0.11
N ASN A 113 -12.11 5.47 0.36
CA ASN A 113 -12.76 4.48 1.21
C ASN A 113 -13.15 5.05 2.59
N ARG A 114 -12.26 5.83 3.22
CA ARG A 114 -12.54 6.49 4.49
C ARG A 114 -13.69 7.51 4.37
N ASP A 115 -13.71 8.25 3.27
CA ASP A 115 -14.73 9.28 3.00
C ASP A 115 -16.04 8.67 2.43
N ALA A 116 -16.14 7.33 2.40
CA ALA A 116 -17.28 6.58 1.88
C ALA A 116 -17.68 6.94 0.43
N THR A 117 -16.71 7.37 -0.38
CA THR A 117 -16.93 7.78 -1.78
C THR A 117 -16.97 6.58 -2.72
N ILE A 118 -16.34 5.45 -2.36
CA ILE A 118 -16.26 4.26 -3.19
C ILE A 118 -17.15 3.13 -2.68
N ASN A 119 -17.78 2.42 -3.63
CA ASN A 119 -18.49 1.18 -3.39
C ASN A 119 -17.53 0.00 -3.61
N LYS A 120 -17.42 -0.85 -2.61
CA LYS A 120 -16.56 -2.05 -2.66
C LYS A 120 -17.37 -3.28 -3.01
N THR A 121 -16.77 -4.21 -3.72
CA THR A 121 -17.38 -5.51 -4.03
C THR A 121 -16.63 -6.61 -3.26
N LEU A 122 -17.38 -7.50 -2.60
CA LEU A 122 -16.80 -8.64 -1.88
C LEU A 122 -15.98 -9.52 -2.82
N GLY A 123 -14.77 -9.87 -2.42
CA GLY A 123 -13.85 -10.71 -3.19
C GLY A 123 -13.23 -10.05 -4.41
N SER A 124 -13.47 -8.76 -4.66
CA SER A 124 -12.82 -8.05 -5.77
C SER A 124 -11.35 -7.76 -5.47
N LYS A 125 -10.56 -7.68 -6.55
CA LYS A 125 -9.16 -7.31 -6.53
C LYS A 125 -8.97 -6.11 -7.46
N GLU A 126 -8.87 -4.92 -6.90
CA GLU A 126 -8.79 -3.66 -7.66
C GLU A 126 -7.35 -3.29 -7.98
N ILE A 127 -7.07 -2.95 -9.24
CA ILE A 127 -5.75 -2.52 -9.72
C ILE A 127 -5.42 -1.15 -9.12
N LEU A 128 -4.19 -0.99 -8.62
CA LEU A 128 -3.62 0.28 -8.17
C LEU A 128 -2.54 0.77 -9.14
N ALA A 129 -2.27 2.07 -9.11
CA ALA A 129 -1.19 2.68 -9.88
C ALA A 129 0.20 2.41 -9.29
N ASP A 130 0.27 2.00 -8.02
CA ASP A 130 1.52 1.77 -7.33
C ASP A 130 2.20 0.48 -7.77
N ALA A 131 3.52 0.52 -7.88
CA ALA A 131 4.33 -0.68 -8.02
C ALA A 131 4.38 -1.48 -6.72
N VAL A 132 4.50 -2.78 -6.84
CA VAL A 132 4.67 -3.70 -5.70
C VAL A 132 6.04 -3.51 -5.06
N THR A 133 6.05 -3.44 -3.74
CA THR A 133 7.29 -3.34 -2.97
C THR A 133 7.20 -4.21 -1.71
N PRO A 134 8.32 -4.70 -1.18
CA PRO A 134 8.33 -5.57 -0.01
C PRO A 134 7.93 -4.87 1.29
N ASN A 135 7.94 -3.54 1.29
CA ASN A 135 7.51 -2.69 2.41
C ASN A 135 7.22 -1.27 1.90
N PHE A 136 6.84 -0.36 2.81
CA PHE A 136 6.52 1.03 2.44
C PHE A 136 7.71 1.98 2.40
N ARG A 137 8.95 1.51 2.50
CA ARG A 137 10.12 2.37 2.25
C ARG A 137 10.12 2.84 0.79
N GLY A 138 10.32 4.14 0.59
CA GLY A 138 10.18 4.78 -0.73
C GLY A 138 8.74 4.94 -1.23
N ALA A 139 7.72 4.66 -0.41
CA ALA A 139 6.32 4.96 -0.77
C ALA A 139 6.12 6.47 -0.89
N MET A 140 5.28 6.89 -1.83
CA MET A 140 5.02 8.32 -2.06
C MET A 140 4.07 8.87 -1.00
N MET A 141 4.46 10.00 -0.38
CA MET A 141 3.67 10.70 0.63
C MET A 141 2.80 11.82 0.02
N ASP A 142 3.03 12.14 -1.24
CA ASP A 142 2.33 13.18 -2.01
C ASP A 142 1.29 12.63 -2.99
N SER A 143 0.89 11.38 -2.82
CA SER A 143 -0.13 10.71 -3.64
C SER A 143 0.27 10.42 -5.10
N ARG A 144 1.53 10.61 -5.49
CA ARG A 144 2.04 10.11 -6.77
C ARG A 144 2.07 8.58 -6.77
N PRO A 145 1.90 7.93 -7.94
CA PRO A 145 2.14 6.51 -8.06
C PRO A 145 3.59 6.17 -7.70
N LYS A 146 3.78 5.15 -6.88
CA LYS A 146 5.12 4.62 -6.61
C LYS A 146 5.61 3.86 -7.83
N THR A 147 6.77 4.25 -8.38
CA THR A 147 7.44 3.51 -9.45
C THR A 147 8.24 2.33 -8.89
N PHE A 148 8.42 1.29 -9.70
CA PHE A 148 9.27 0.17 -9.31
C PHE A 148 10.75 0.57 -9.40
N ASP A 149 11.48 0.41 -8.31
CA ASP A 149 12.90 0.74 -8.18
C ASP A 149 13.79 -0.46 -7.81
N GLY A 150 13.24 -1.68 -7.92
CA GLY A 150 13.93 -2.92 -7.60
C GLY A 150 14.37 -3.72 -8.82
N PHE A 151 14.84 -4.95 -8.58
CA PHE A 151 15.25 -5.91 -9.59
C PHE A 151 14.32 -7.13 -9.61
N GLY A 152 14.33 -7.85 -10.72
CA GLY A 152 13.67 -9.13 -10.86
C GLY A 152 12.23 -9.07 -11.35
N PRO A 153 11.49 -10.19 -11.27
CA PRO A 153 10.18 -10.35 -11.91
C PRO A 153 9.10 -9.46 -11.33
N MET A 154 9.27 -8.93 -10.13
CA MET A 154 8.28 -8.05 -9.49
C MET A 154 8.06 -6.73 -10.24
N LYS A 155 8.96 -6.34 -11.14
CA LYS A 155 8.76 -5.17 -12.03
C LYS A 155 7.54 -5.30 -12.95
N TRP A 156 7.10 -6.53 -13.19
CA TRP A 156 5.92 -6.84 -14.02
C TRP A 156 4.62 -6.91 -13.23
N HIS A 157 4.70 -6.83 -11.89
CA HIS A 157 3.53 -6.82 -11.04
C HIS A 157 3.06 -5.39 -10.79
N THR A 158 1.76 -5.24 -10.62
CA THR A 158 1.13 -4.03 -10.07
C THR A 158 0.60 -4.33 -8.67
N ALA A 159 0.53 -3.30 -7.83
CA ALA A 159 -0.16 -3.43 -6.56
C ALA A 159 -1.67 -3.53 -6.81
N THR A 160 -2.35 -4.30 -5.98
CA THR A 160 -3.80 -4.44 -6.02
C THR A 160 -4.37 -4.33 -4.61
N MET A 161 -5.59 -3.79 -4.51
CA MET A 161 -6.35 -3.80 -3.27
C MET A 161 -7.34 -4.95 -3.30
N GLU A 162 -7.13 -5.94 -2.45
CA GLU A 162 -8.00 -7.12 -2.36
C GLU A 162 -9.00 -6.96 -1.22
N ILE A 163 -10.28 -7.07 -1.54
CA ILE A 163 -11.38 -6.98 -0.58
C ILE A 163 -11.76 -8.40 -0.14
N HIS A 164 -11.86 -8.60 1.18
CA HIS A 164 -12.15 -9.91 1.74
C HIS A 164 -13.50 -10.46 1.25
N PRO A 165 -13.61 -11.75 0.86
CA PRO A 165 -14.82 -12.30 0.23
C PRO A 165 -16.04 -12.38 1.16
N LYS A 166 -15.84 -12.24 2.49
CA LYS A 166 -16.93 -12.32 3.48
C LYS A 166 -17.10 -11.04 4.31
N ASN A 167 -16.18 -10.08 4.22
CA ASN A 167 -16.25 -8.86 5.03
C ASN A 167 -15.70 -7.67 4.25
N ILE A 168 -16.59 -6.79 3.82
CA ILE A 168 -16.29 -5.61 3.00
C ILE A 168 -15.38 -4.57 3.69
N ASN A 169 -15.29 -4.63 5.02
CA ASN A 169 -14.43 -3.70 5.79
C ASN A 169 -12.99 -4.20 5.91
N ILE A 170 -12.72 -5.46 5.57
CA ILE A 170 -11.38 -6.03 5.56
C ILE A 170 -10.85 -5.98 4.14
N HIS A 171 -9.72 -5.33 3.98
CA HIS A 171 -9.00 -5.22 2.71
C HIS A 171 -7.51 -5.28 2.97
N ALA A 172 -6.77 -5.80 2.00
CA ALA A 172 -5.32 -5.96 2.09
C ALA A 172 -4.64 -5.59 0.77
N LEU A 173 -3.44 -5.06 0.87
CA LEU A 173 -2.57 -4.87 -0.28
C LEU A 173 -2.10 -6.24 -0.76
N SER A 174 -2.25 -6.47 -2.05
CA SER A 174 -1.83 -7.68 -2.76
C SER A 174 -1.10 -7.29 -4.04
N SER A 175 -0.82 -8.23 -4.91
CA SER A 175 -0.19 -7.98 -6.20
C SER A 175 -0.74 -8.87 -7.30
N ALA A 176 -0.65 -8.40 -8.53
CA ALA A 176 -0.99 -9.18 -9.71
C ALA A 176 0.06 -9.00 -10.80
N PRO A 177 0.44 -10.07 -11.51
CA PRO A 177 1.29 -9.96 -12.70
C PRO A 177 0.53 -9.23 -13.80
N MET A 178 1.23 -8.37 -14.54
CA MET A 178 0.67 -7.57 -15.65
C MET A 178 1.48 -7.75 -16.96
N ASP A 179 2.38 -8.71 -16.98
CA ASP A 179 3.15 -9.11 -18.18
C ASP A 179 2.34 -10.00 -19.12
N ARG A 180 1.22 -10.52 -18.65
CA ARG A 180 0.26 -11.35 -19.38
C ARG A 180 -1.16 -11.00 -18.94
N GLU A 181 -2.13 -11.50 -19.65
CA GLU A 181 -3.54 -11.39 -19.23
C GLU A 181 -3.75 -12.11 -17.90
N ASN A 182 -4.39 -11.42 -16.97
CA ASN A 182 -4.69 -11.93 -15.64
C ASN A 182 -6.17 -11.72 -15.35
N ASP A 183 -6.84 -12.81 -15.00
CA ASP A 183 -8.26 -12.83 -14.69
C ASP A 183 -8.55 -12.39 -13.26
N GLY A 184 -9.78 -11.97 -13.01
CA GLY A 184 -10.27 -11.62 -11.66
C GLY A 184 -9.79 -10.28 -11.14
N LEU A 185 -9.28 -9.40 -12.02
CA LEU A 185 -8.91 -8.04 -11.68
C LEU A 185 -10.03 -7.07 -12.04
N SER A 186 -10.27 -6.11 -11.19
CA SER A 186 -11.20 -5.00 -11.42
C SER A 186 -10.45 -3.69 -11.54
N LEU A 187 -10.93 -2.80 -12.39
CA LEU A 187 -10.33 -1.48 -12.58
C LEU A 187 -11.27 -0.39 -12.05
N ARG A 188 -10.72 0.47 -11.22
CA ARG A 188 -11.31 1.74 -10.81
C ARG A 188 -10.42 2.85 -11.35
N LEU A 189 -11.03 3.94 -11.81
CA LEU A 189 -10.29 5.07 -12.36
C LEU A 189 -10.35 6.27 -11.42
N VAL A 190 -9.27 7.03 -11.43
CA VAL A 190 -9.19 8.37 -10.84
C VAL A 190 -8.77 9.37 -11.88
N ILE A 191 -9.21 10.61 -11.70
CA ILE A 191 -8.69 11.79 -12.40
C ILE A 191 -8.01 12.64 -11.32
N SER A 192 -6.69 12.70 -11.38
CA SER A 192 -5.86 13.33 -10.35
C SER A 192 -4.94 14.38 -11.00
N PRO A 193 -4.67 15.51 -10.32
CA PRO A 193 -3.74 16.50 -10.86
C PRO A 193 -2.32 15.93 -10.85
N VAL A 194 -1.62 16.14 -11.97
CA VAL A 194 -0.19 15.82 -12.07
C VAL A 194 0.58 16.72 -11.12
N ARG A 195 1.42 16.12 -10.30
CA ARG A 195 2.22 16.83 -9.30
C ARG A 195 3.51 17.37 -9.91
N ASP A 196 3.72 18.66 -9.79
CA ASP A 196 4.98 19.30 -10.13
C ASP A 196 5.96 19.28 -8.94
N GLY A 197 7.24 19.46 -9.23
CA GLY A 197 8.31 19.49 -8.22
C GLY A 197 8.84 18.12 -7.79
N PRO A 198 9.78 18.08 -6.84
CA PRO A 198 10.41 16.85 -6.38
C PRO A 198 9.42 15.94 -5.66
N PRO A 199 9.53 14.61 -5.82
CA PRO A 199 8.66 13.68 -5.12
C PRO A 199 8.97 13.65 -3.62
N VAL A 200 7.92 13.64 -2.81
CA VAL A 200 8.02 13.43 -1.37
C VAL A 200 7.77 11.96 -1.07
N ALA A 201 8.76 11.30 -0.51
CA ALA A 201 8.69 9.86 -0.28
C ALA A 201 9.23 9.47 1.09
N VAL A 202 8.70 8.38 1.63
CA VAL A 202 9.23 7.72 2.82
C VAL A 202 10.72 7.40 2.62
N PRO A 203 11.62 7.69 3.57
CA PRO A 203 13.04 7.39 3.44
C PRO A 203 13.28 5.93 3.06
N LYS A 204 14.08 5.69 2.01
CA LYS A 204 14.39 4.34 1.52
C LYS A 204 15.17 3.52 2.54
N GLN A 205 16.08 4.17 3.25
CA GLN A 205 16.92 3.54 4.27
C GLN A 205 16.28 3.69 5.65
N ALA A 206 16.19 2.58 6.36
CA ALA A 206 15.83 2.59 7.77
C ALA A 206 17.05 3.03 8.61
N ASN A 207 16.81 3.66 9.74
CA ASN A 207 17.87 3.92 10.71
C ASN A 207 18.35 2.58 11.33
N LEU A 208 19.37 1.99 10.68
CA LEU A 208 19.89 0.67 11.04
C LEU A 208 20.41 0.65 12.51
N ARG A 209 21.09 1.72 12.93
CA ARG A 209 21.61 1.82 14.30
C ARG A 209 20.48 1.74 15.34
N ARG A 210 19.43 2.52 15.13
CA ARG A 210 18.24 2.50 16.01
C ARG A 210 17.58 1.13 16.03
N ASN A 211 17.41 0.53 14.86
CA ASN A 211 16.80 -0.80 14.77
C ASN A 211 17.62 -1.86 15.51
N ILE A 212 18.94 -1.87 15.37
CA ILE A 212 19.83 -2.79 16.10
C ILE A 212 19.75 -2.57 17.62
N LEU A 213 19.77 -1.32 18.05
CA LEU A 213 19.65 -0.99 19.47
C LEU A 213 18.30 -1.46 20.05
N ASP A 214 17.21 -1.20 19.35
CA ASP A 214 15.88 -1.67 19.74
C ASP A 214 15.82 -3.22 19.84
N GLU A 215 16.46 -3.92 18.89
CA GLU A 215 16.58 -5.39 18.94
C GLU A 215 17.35 -5.86 20.17
N LEU A 216 18.52 -5.29 20.40
CA LEU A 216 19.38 -5.65 21.54
C LEU A 216 18.68 -5.39 22.88
N VAL A 217 18.02 -4.24 23.03
CA VAL A 217 17.24 -3.92 24.23
C VAL A 217 16.10 -4.91 24.42
N TRP A 218 15.35 -5.18 23.36
CA TRP A 218 14.23 -6.13 23.44
C TRP A 218 14.66 -7.54 23.84
N ILE A 219 15.66 -8.09 23.16
CA ILE A 219 16.20 -9.42 23.44
C ILE A 219 16.79 -9.49 24.85
N SER A 220 17.48 -8.45 25.29
CA SER A 220 18.07 -8.41 26.64
C SER A 220 16.97 -8.39 27.71
N VAL A 221 16.00 -7.48 27.61
CA VAL A 221 14.97 -7.25 28.64
C VAL A 221 13.96 -8.40 28.72
N PHE A 222 13.50 -8.89 27.58
CA PHE A 222 12.43 -9.90 27.54
C PHE A 222 12.94 -11.35 27.33
N GLY A 223 14.19 -11.53 26.93
CA GLY A 223 14.79 -12.83 26.70
C GLY A 223 15.88 -13.15 27.71
N ILE A 224 17.04 -12.50 27.58
CA ILE A 224 18.25 -12.90 28.32
C ILE A 224 18.10 -12.66 29.83
N ILE A 225 17.72 -11.45 30.24
CA ILE A 225 17.59 -11.15 31.68
C ILE A 225 16.65 -12.11 32.39
N PRO A 226 15.41 -12.33 31.91
CA PRO A 226 14.53 -13.28 32.57
C PRO A 226 15.05 -14.73 32.61
N SER A 227 15.74 -15.17 31.55
CA SER A 227 16.29 -16.56 31.49
C SER A 227 17.32 -16.82 32.58
N PHE A 228 18.07 -15.83 33.03
CA PHE A 228 19.01 -15.93 34.14
C PHE A 228 18.37 -15.57 35.50
N ALA A 229 17.55 -14.53 35.53
CA ALA A 229 16.94 -14.05 36.77
C ALA A 229 15.96 -15.05 37.39
N ILE A 230 15.17 -15.75 36.59
CA ILE A 230 14.20 -16.74 37.11
C ILE A 230 14.89 -17.92 37.83
N PRO A 231 15.91 -18.60 37.26
CA PRO A 231 16.66 -19.62 37.98
C PRO A 231 17.35 -19.08 39.22
N TRP A 232 17.92 -17.88 39.16
CA TRP A 232 18.53 -17.25 40.34
C TRP A 232 17.53 -17.10 41.50
N LEU A 233 16.37 -16.51 41.23
CA LEU A 233 15.33 -16.30 42.23
C LEU A 233 14.76 -17.60 42.79
N ARG A 234 14.86 -18.69 42.02
CA ARG A 234 14.46 -20.05 42.47
C ARG A 234 15.54 -20.80 43.20
N GLY A 235 16.67 -20.19 43.51
CA GLY A 235 17.79 -20.82 44.23
C GLY A 235 18.58 -21.85 43.42
N MET A 236 18.49 -21.82 42.08
CA MET A 236 19.19 -22.72 41.16
C MET A 236 20.56 -22.16 40.75
N GLY A 237 21.34 -21.59 41.68
CA GLY A 237 22.59 -20.93 41.40
C GLY A 237 23.62 -21.81 40.67
N ASP A 238 23.76 -23.07 41.05
CA ASP A 238 24.70 -23.99 40.40
C ASP A 238 24.33 -24.24 38.92
N TYR A 239 23.03 -24.26 38.60
CA TYR A 239 22.58 -24.41 37.24
C TYR A 239 22.93 -23.17 36.37
N ILE A 240 22.95 -22.00 36.95
CA ILE A 240 23.34 -20.77 36.21
C ILE A 240 24.78 -20.89 35.72
N TYR A 241 25.69 -21.44 36.55
CA TYR A 241 27.09 -21.61 36.15
C TYR A 241 27.27 -22.79 35.20
N SER A 242 26.63 -23.92 35.44
CA SER A 242 26.79 -25.13 34.60
C SER A 242 25.96 -25.08 33.32
N GLY A 243 24.79 -24.43 33.34
CA GLY A 243 23.81 -24.38 32.24
C GLY A 243 23.73 -23.03 31.54
N TRP A 244 24.70 -22.10 31.73
CA TRP A 244 24.63 -20.74 31.20
C TRP A 244 24.35 -20.65 29.68
N ALA A 245 24.94 -21.57 28.91
CA ALA A 245 24.74 -21.61 27.47
C ALA A 245 23.28 -21.94 27.08
N ASN A 246 22.65 -22.86 27.82
CA ASN A 246 21.24 -23.17 27.61
C ASN A 246 20.33 -22.00 28.00
N LEU A 247 20.64 -21.33 29.10
CA LEU A 247 19.90 -20.14 29.54
C LEU A 247 20.03 -19.00 28.54
N LEU A 248 21.23 -18.76 28.03
CA LEU A 248 21.46 -17.75 26.98
C LEU A 248 20.70 -18.11 25.72
N PHE A 249 20.81 -19.32 25.21
CA PHE A 249 20.12 -19.78 24.02
C PHE A 249 18.60 -19.72 24.19
N GLY A 250 18.08 -20.21 25.33
CA GLY A 250 16.64 -20.09 25.64
C GLY A 250 16.16 -18.66 25.71
N GLY A 251 16.95 -17.77 26.33
CA GLY A 251 16.66 -16.32 26.36
C GLY A 251 16.65 -15.67 24.96
N LEU A 252 17.60 -16.02 24.10
CA LEU A 252 17.63 -15.56 22.71
C LEU A 252 16.41 -16.04 21.94
N CYS A 253 16.07 -17.34 22.02
CA CYS A 253 14.89 -17.90 21.37
C CYS A 253 13.59 -17.22 21.84
N PHE A 254 13.44 -17.03 23.16
CA PHE A 254 12.26 -16.38 23.73
C PHE A 254 12.17 -14.90 23.30
N GLY A 255 13.28 -14.17 23.35
CA GLY A 255 13.34 -12.79 22.88
C GLY A 255 13.00 -12.65 21.39
N PHE A 256 13.46 -13.60 20.56
CA PHE A 256 13.13 -13.67 19.15
C PHE A 256 11.63 -13.90 18.92
N VAL A 257 11.06 -14.94 19.54
CA VAL A 257 9.64 -15.29 19.39
C VAL A 257 8.73 -14.17 19.88
N THR A 258 9.01 -13.63 21.07
CA THR A 258 8.22 -12.50 21.59
C THR A 258 8.35 -11.25 20.70
N GLY A 259 9.53 -11.01 20.14
CA GLY A 259 9.79 -9.94 19.20
C GLY A 259 9.01 -10.04 17.88
N ALA A 260 8.58 -11.25 17.48
CA ALA A 260 7.74 -11.41 16.30
C ALA A 260 6.33 -10.81 16.50
N PHE A 261 5.80 -10.84 17.73
CA PHE A 261 4.40 -10.50 18.03
C PHE A 261 4.26 -9.25 18.91
N TRP A 262 5.10 -9.09 19.93
CA TRP A 262 4.93 -8.10 21.01
C TRP A 262 6.12 -7.12 21.07
N ARG A 263 6.19 -6.24 20.11
CA ARG A 263 7.17 -5.13 20.15
C ARG A 263 6.49 -3.81 20.36
N PRO A 264 7.20 -2.81 20.91
CA PRO A 264 6.75 -1.43 20.91
C PRO A 264 6.39 -0.96 19.51
N LYS A 265 5.44 -0.04 19.42
CA LYS A 265 5.08 0.60 18.17
C LYS A 265 6.29 1.32 17.58
N ARG A 266 6.39 1.28 16.26
CA ARG A 266 7.40 2.03 15.50
C ARG A 266 6.90 3.45 15.23
N PRO A 267 7.81 4.42 15.09
CA PRO A 267 7.41 5.78 14.73
C PRO A 267 6.61 5.81 13.43
N THR A 268 5.62 6.69 13.40
CA THR A 268 4.89 7.05 12.18
C THR A 268 5.68 8.16 11.48
N ILE A 269 5.80 8.07 10.17
CA ILE A 269 6.47 9.09 9.36
C ILE A 269 5.43 10.13 8.96
N TYR A 270 5.70 11.38 9.25
CA TYR A 270 4.86 12.52 8.93
C TYR A 270 5.47 13.35 7.80
N PHE A 271 4.60 14.06 7.11
CA PHE A 271 4.99 15.07 6.15
C PHE A 271 4.60 16.44 6.70
N ASP A 272 5.58 17.26 7.06
CA ASP A 272 5.37 18.60 7.62
C ASP A 272 6.21 19.62 6.87
N ASP A 273 5.58 20.72 6.44
CA ASP A 273 6.16 21.87 5.73
C ASP A 273 7.23 21.54 4.67
N GLY A 274 7.04 20.45 3.92
CA GLY A 274 7.98 20.00 2.88
C GLY A 274 9.07 19.06 3.37
N GLU A 275 9.15 18.77 4.68
CA GLU A 275 10.10 17.85 5.29
C GLU A 275 9.42 16.56 5.74
N VAL A 276 10.18 15.46 5.67
CA VAL A 276 9.75 14.14 6.16
C VAL A 276 10.32 13.93 7.56
N LEU A 277 9.43 13.83 8.55
CA LEU A 277 9.78 13.61 9.96
C LEU A 277 9.60 12.12 10.33
N GLU A 278 10.67 11.47 10.85
CA GLU A 278 10.67 10.06 11.31
C GLU A 278 10.87 9.96 12.84
#